data_ac161f17681516eedd22cdde11786740
#
_entry.id   ac161f17681516eedd22cdde11786740
#
_cell.length_a   1.000
_cell.length_b   1.000
_cell.length_c   1.000
_cell.angle_alpha   90.00
_cell.angle_beta   90.00
_cell.angle_gamma   90.00
#
_symmetry.space_group_name_H-M   'P 1'
#
loop_
_entity.id
_entity.type
_entity.pdbx_description
1 polymer ?
#
loop_
_entity_poly.entity_id
_entity_poly.type
_entity_poly.pdbx_seq_one_letter_code
_entity_poly.pdbx_strand_id
1 'polypeptide(L)' 'MAEQSRLIKKYPNRRLYDTRTSSYITLSDVKELVLKNEEFQVVDAKSGEDLTRSILLQIIL' A
#
# COMPACT_ATOMS: atom_id res chain seq x y z
N MET A 1 -0.03 17.85 10.60
CA MET A 1 0.04 17.49 10.42
C MET A 1 -0.14 16.51 10.15
N ALA A 2 -0.18 16.21 10.32
CA ALA A 2 -0.31 15.26 10.28
C ALA A 2 -0.42 14.62 9.34
N GLU A 3 0.08 14.34 9.07
CA GLU A 3 -0.01 13.82 8.17
C GLU A 3 -0.64 12.72 8.08
N GLN A 4 -1.29 12.44 7.19
CA GLN A 4 -2.01 11.31 7.09
C GLN A 4 -1.29 10.30 6.34
N SER A 5 -1.17 9.07 6.85
CA SER A 5 -0.62 7.96 6.12
C SER A 5 -1.50 7.67 4.93
N ARG A 6 -0.87 7.33 3.82
CA ARG A 6 -1.61 6.90 2.65
C ARG A 6 -2.17 5.51 2.91
N LEU A 7 -3.45 5.32 2.68
CA LEU A 7 -4.09 4.03 2.89
C LEU A 7 -4.25 3.31 1.57
N ILE A 8 -3.68 2.11 1.49
CA ILE A 8 -3.75 1.28 0.30
C ILE A 8 -4.50 0.01 0.65
N LYS A 9 -5.47 -0.35 -0.16
CA LYS A 9 -6.26 -1.56 0.08
C LYS A 9 -5.82 -2.65 -0.89
N LYS A 10 -5.61 -3.83 -0.35
CA LYS A 10 -5.22 -4.97 -1.17
C LYS A 10 -6.44 -5.82 -1.48
N TYR A 11 -6.69 -6.00 -2.75
CA TYR A 11 -7.80 -6.82 -3.21
C TYR A 11 -7.29 -8.19 -3.65
N PRO A 12 -8.18 -9.17 -3.80
CA PRO A 12 -7.77 -10.45 -4.38
C PRO A 12 -7.16 -10.19 -5.76
N ASN A 13 -6.45 -11.14 -6.30
CA ASN A 13 -5.80 -11.01 -7.60
C ASN A 13 -4.65 -10.03 -7.59
N ARG A 14 -4.08 -9.79 -6.40
CA ARG A 14 -2.90 -8.96 -6.25
C ARG A 14 -3.10 -7.51 -6.67
N ARG A 15 -4.33 -7.03 -6.60
CA ARG A 15 -4.61 -5.66 -6.91
C ARG A 15 -4.44 -4.80 -5.69
N LEU A 16 -3.85 -3.63 -5.88
CA LEU A 16 -3.68 -2.65 -4.84
C LEU A 16 -4.41 -1.39 -5.25
N TYR A 17 -5.19 -0.85 -4.34
CA TYR A 17 -5.97 0.35 -4.60
C TYR A 17 -5.52 1.47 -3.68
N ASP A 18 -5.05 2.56 -4.25
CA ASP A 18 -4.59 3.71 -3.49
C ASP A 18 -5.80 4.61 -3.23
N THR A 19 -6.22 4.69 -1.97
CA THR A 19 -7.41 5.48 -1.64
C THR A 19 -7.13 6.98 -1.72
N ARG A 20 -5.86 7.37 -1.70
CA ARG A 20 -5.52 8.78 -1.77
C ARG A 20 -5.68 9.32 -3.17
N THR A 21 -5.27 8.55 -4.17
CA THR A 21 -5.39 8.96 -5.56
C THR A 21 -6.60 8.35 -6.24
N SER A 22 -7.30 7.46 -5.54
CA SER A 22 -8.47 6.76 -6.06
C SER A 22 -8.15 5.99 -7.33
N SER A 23 -7.03 5.32 -7.33
CA SER A 23 -6.63 4.55 -8.51
C SER A 23 -5.92 3.27 -8.09
N TYR A 24 -5.93 2.30 -9.00
CA TYR A 24 -5.19 1.06 -8.76
C TYR A 24 -3.71 1.30 -9.02
N ILE A 25 -2.89 0.67 -8.19
CA ILE A 25 -1.45 0.80 -8.33
C ILE A 25 -0.83 -0.60 -8.30
N THR A 26 0.46 -0.65 -8.62
CA THR A 26 1.19 -1.92 -8.63
C THR A 26 2.20 -1.94 -7.49
N LEU A 27 2.84 -3.10 -7.32
CA LEU A 27 3.92 -3.19 -6.34
C LEU A 27 5.06 -2.23 -6.66
N SER A 28 5.30 -1.98 -7.95
CA SER A 28 6.31 -1.02 -8.33
C SER A 28 5.98 0.36 -7.81
N ASP A 29 4.71 0.73 -7.85
CA ASP A 29 4.28 2.01 -7.32
C ASP A 29 4.50 2.09 -5.82
N VAL A 30 4.23 1.00 -5.11
CA VAL A 30 4.46 0.98 -3.68
C VAL A 30 5.95 1.10 -3.37
N LYS A 31 6.77 0.47 -4.20
CA LYS A 31 8.21 0.58 -4.04
C LYS A 31 8.66 2.03 -4.17
N GLU A 32 8.04 2.77 -5.09
CA GLU A 32 8.34 4.19 -5.24
C GLU A 32 8.01 4.95 -3.96
N LEU A 33 6.92 4.60 -3.32
CA LEU A 33 6.56 5.24 -2.06
C LEU A 33 7.62 4.99 -0.99
N VAL A 34 8.14 3.78 -0.96
CA VAL A 34 9.19 3.45 0.00
C VAL A 34 10.43 4.27 -0.29
N LEU A 35 10.80 4.38 -1.54
CA LEU A 35 11.99 5.12 -1.93
C LEU A 35 11.85 6.60 -1.62
N LYS A 36 10.64 7.11 -1.65
CA LYS A 36 10.38 8.51 -1.34
C LYS A 36 10.17 8.75 0.14
N ASN A 37 10.27 7.71 0.95
CA ASN A 37 10.04 7.83 2.39
C ASN A 37 8.63 8.29 2.72
N GLU A 38 7.67 7.96 1.89
CA GLU A 38 6.28 8.29 2.19
C GLU A 38 5.71 7.29 3.16
N GLU A 39 4.89 7.75 4.07
CA GLU A 39 4.21 6.85 4.98
C GLU A 39 2.96 6.30 4.33
N PHE A 40 2.78 5.02 4.44
CA PHE A 40 1.58 4.38 3.91
C PHE A 40 1.27 3.14 4.72
N GLN A 41 0.05 2.69 4.57
CA GLN A 41 -0.41 1.48 5.23
C GLN A 41 -1.17 0.65 4.22
N VAL A 42 -0.90 -0.66 4.19
CA VAL A 42 -1.60 -1.56 3.29
C VAL A 42 -2.48 -2.47 4.14
N VAL A 43 -3.76 -2.53 3.81
CA VAL A 43 -4.68 -3.39 4.53
C VAL A 43 -5.44 -4.25 3.53
N ASP A 44 -5.88 -5.41 4.01
CA ASP A 44 -6.73 -6.28 3.21
C ASP A 44 -8.08 -5.62 3.05
N ALA A 45 -8.52 -5.42 1.82
CA ALA A 45 -9.78 -4.75 1.55
C ALA A 45 -10.96 -5.51 2.13
N LYS A 46 -10.82 -6.82 2.27
CA LYS A 46 -11.91 -7.64 2.74
C LYS A 46 -11.94 -7.77 4.25
N SER A 47 -10.80 -8.04 4.87
CA SER A 47 -10.76 -8.30 6.29
C SER A 47 -10.27 -7.11 7.11
N GLY A 48 -9.61 -6.17 6.48
CA GLY A 48 -9.03 -5.04 7.19
C GLY A 48 -7.71 -5.36 7.85
N GLU A 49 -7.17 -6.54 7.61
CA GLU A 49 -5.92 -6.94 8.21
C GLU A 49 -4.77 -6.11 7.69
N ASP A 50 -3.86 -5.73 8.56
CA ASP A 50 -2.70 -4.92 8.17
C ASP A 50 -1.70 -5.80 7.43
N LEU A 51 -1.46 -5.47 6.18
CA LEU A 51 -0.56 -6.23 5.32
C LEU A 51 0.68 -5.44 4.95
N THR A 52 0.90 -4.30 5.58
CA THR A 52 2.01 -3.43 5.23
C THR A 52 3.34 -4.16 5.25
N ARG A 53 3.58 -4.90 6.32
CA ARG A 53 4.84 -5.61 6.47
C ARG A 53 5.03 -6.66 5.39
N SER A 54 3.96 -7.41 5.10
CA SER A 54 4.03 -8.44 4.08
C SER A 54 4.38 -7.84 2.72
N ILE A 55 3.77 -6.71 2.41
CA ILE A 55 4.02 -6.04 1.15
C ILE A 55 5.46 -5.53 1.09
N LEU A 56 5.94 -4.96 2.18
CA LEU A 56 7.31 -4.45 2.21
C LEU A 56 8.32 -5.57 2.00
N LEU A 57 8.04 -6.74 2.56
CA LEU A 57 8.94 -7.87 2.38
C LEU A 57 8.98 -8.34 0.94
N GLN A 58 7.86 -8.23 0.24
CA GLN A 58 7.81 -8.62 -1.16
C GLN A 58 8.58 -7.63 -2.03
N ILE A 59 8.55 -6.38 -1.66
CA ILE A 59 9.20 -5.35 -2.46
C ILE A 59 10.72 -5.39 -2.31
N ILE A 60 11.19 -5.63 -1.11
CA ILE A 60 12.59 -5.52 -0.80
C ILE A 60 13.38 -6.69 -1.36
N LEU A 61 12.73 -7.78 -1.65
CA LEU A 61 13.40 -8.87 -2.29
C LEU A 61 13.71 -8.51 -3.74
#